data_b54e4228599c0f917bd6a3135352befb
#
_entry.id   b54e4228599c0f917bd6a3135352befb
#
_cell.length_a   1.000
_cell.length_b   1.000
_cell.length_c   1.000
_cell.angle_alpha   90.00
_cell.angle_beta   90.00
_cell.angle_gamma   90.00
#
_symmetry.space_group_name_H-M   'P 1'
#
loop_
_entity.id
_entity.type
_entity.pdbx_description
1 polymer ?
#
loop_
_entity_poly.entity_id
_entity_poly.type
_entity_poly.pdbx_seq_one_letter_code
_entity_poly.pdbx_strand_id
1 'polypeptide(L)'
;VRLPAGEVRVVARRLGTSTSALLLGLLGEALYRQRAPATGAARRLRTMVPMTARGGPGTAGSEPTSAVFDLPVGAMSVRRRIDEVADALDCPGGPRSVAARFAVRALGRLPGAAQTRLARLVYGGRFFGLVASVLPEWRRELRLLGALVTSVHPVLPLADGVALAVGYLSWGEVLGVGVTGDSALFPDADGLADNLLGVFAELAGDIRIGRTGELAGRL
;
A
#
# COMPACT_ATOMS: atom_id res chain seq x y z
N VAL A 1 0.25 10.23 9.40
CA VAL A 1 -1.10 10.29 9.99
C VAL A 1 -1.41 9.05 10.80
N ARG A 2 -2.52 9.05 11.53
CA ARG A 2 -2.93 7.97 12.45
C ARG A 2 -4.36 7.55 12.15
N LEU A 3 -4.60 6.24 12.11
CA LEU A 3 -5.93 5.65 12.03
C LEU A 3 -6.16 4.72 13.24
N PRO A 4 -7.38 4.56 13.72
CA PRO A 4 -7.70 3.59 14.78
C PRO A 4 -7.60 2.16 14.23
N ALA A 5 -6.58 1.39 14.65
CA ALA A 5 -6.30 0.06 14.11
C ALA A 5 -7.48 -0.91 14.31
N GLY A 6 -8.16 -0.81 15.45
CA GLY A 6 -9.37 -1.60 15.74
C GLY A 6 -10.49 -1.34 14.74
N GLU A 7 -10.75 -0.07 14.42
CA GLU A 7 -11.80 0.33 13.48
C GLU A 7 -11.47 -0.11 12.05
N VAL A 8 -10.21 0.05 11.62
CA VAL A 8 -9.74 -0.43 10.31
C VAL A 8 -10.01 -1.93 10.16
N ARG A 9 -9.71 -2.73 11.20
CA ARG A 9 -10.00 -4.18 11.19
C ARG A 9 -11.50 -4.49 11.14
N VAL A 10 -12.33 -3.71 11.84
CA VAL A 10 -13.79 -3.88 11.81
C VAL A 10 -14.34 -3.56 10.43
N VAL A 11 -13.91 -2.45 9.82
CA VAL A 11 -14.31 -2.05 8.46
C VAL A 11 -13.92 -3.13 7.44
N ALA A 12 -12.67 -3.61 7.47
CA ALA A 12 -12.20 -4.68 6.58
C ALA A 12 -13.06 -5.95 6.68
N ARG A 13 -13.34 -6.40 7.92
CA ARG A 13 -14.21 -7.58 8.15
C ARG A 13 -15.63 -7.38 7.64
N ARG A 14 -16.23 -6.21 7.86
CA ARG A 14 -17.60 -5.92 7.38
C ARG A 14 -17.68 -5.87 5.86
N LEU A 15 -16.61 -5.46 5.21
CA LEU A 15 -16.51 -5.50 3.75
C LEU A 15 -16.10 -6.88 3.20
N GLY A 16 -15.79 -7.86 4.06
CA GLY A 16 -15.32 -9.18 3.63
C GLY A 16 -13.97 -9.16 2.92
N THR A 17 -13.09 -8.20 3.27
CA THR A 17 -11.80 -8.01 2.61
C THR A 17 -10.62 -8.03 3.58
N SER A 18 -9.41 -8.13 3.07
CA SER A 18 -8.19 -8.01 3.88
C SER A 18 -7.92 -6.55 4.26
N THR A 19 -7.24 -6.35 5.40
CA THR A 19 -6.79 -4.99 5.79
C THR A 19 -5.89 -4.37 4.74
N SER A 20 -5.06 -5.16 4.06
CA SER A 20 -4.17 -4.68 2.99
C SER A 20 -4.98 -4.18 1.79
N ALA A 21 -5.98 -4.94 1.35
CA ALA A 21 -6.84 -4.53 0.23
C ALA A 21 -7.64 -3.28 0.57
N LEU A 22 -8.17 -3.19 1.79
CA LEU A 22 -8.85 -1.98 2.29
C LEU A 22 -7.92 -0.77 2.21
N LEU A 23 -6.74 -0.84 2.84
CA LEU A 23 -5.81 0.30 2.93
C LEU A 23 -5.31 0.76 1.55
N LEU A 24 -5.01 -0.18 0.65
CA LEU A 24 -4.59 0.14 -0.71
C LEU A 24 -5.75 0.67 -1.56
N GLY A 25 -6.96 0.17 -1.37
CA GLY A 25 -8.16 0.71 -2.01
C GLY A 25 -8.44 2.16 -1.57
N LEU A 26 -8.32 2.45 -0.26
CA LEU A 26 -8.44 3.82 0.27
C LEU A 26 -7.34 4.74 -0.26
N LEU A 27 -6.11 4.23 -0.41
CA LEU A 27 -5.02 4.99 -1.03
C LEU A 27 -5.34 5.34 -2.49
N GLY A 28 -5.89 4.41 -3.25
CA GLY A 28 -6.34 4.66 -4.62
C GLY A 28 -7.42 5.73 -4.70
N GLU A 29 -8.37 5.75 -3.75
CA GLU A 29 -9.41 6.78 -3.67
C GLU A 29 -8.83 8.14 -3.27
N ALA A 30 -7.95 8.18 -2.27
CA ALA A 30 -7.30 9.41 -1.84
C ALA A 30 -6.49 10.06 -2.98
N LEU A 31 -5.77 9.24 -3.76
CA LEU A 31 -5.05 9.68 -4.96
C LEU A 31 -5.99 10.18 -6.06
N TYR A 32 -7.14 9.52 -6.25
CA TYR A 32 -8.16 10.00 -7.18
C TYR A 32 -8.67 11.38 -6.79
N ARG A 33 -9.05 11.58 -5.54
CA ARG A 33 -9.56 12.87 -5.03
C ARG A 33 -8.55 14.00 -5.18
N GLN A 34 -7.28 13.71 -4.93
CA GLN A 34 -6.22 14.70 -5.07
C GLN A 34 -5.98 15.12 -6.53
N ARG A 35 -6.22 14.22 -7.50
CA ARG A 35 -5.97 14.44 -8.92
C ARG A 35 -7.23 14.69 -9.75
N ALA A 36 -8.43 14.59 -9.17
CA ALA A 36 -9.69 14.68 -9.87
C ALA A 36 -9.86 15.93 -10.78
N PRO A 37 -9.25 17.09 -10.49
CA PRO A 37 -9.35 18.25 -11.37
C PRO A 37 -8.48 18.16 -12.64
N ALA A 38 -7.49 17.26 -12.69
CA ALA A 38 -6.55 17.16 -13.82
C ALA A 38 -7.16 16.33 -14.95
N THR A 39 -7.62 16.97 -15.99
CA THR A 39 -8.04 16.34 -17.25
C THR A 39 -6.89 15.50 -17.82
N GLY A 40 -7.11 14.20 -17.97
CA GLY A 40 -6.08 13.26 -18.49
C GLY A 40 -5.31 12.46 -17.44
N ALA A 41 -5.70 12.54 -16.16
CA ALA A 41 -5.08 11.72 -15.11
C ALA A 41 -5.15 10.23 -15.45
N ALA A 42 -4.04 9.51 -15.24
CA ALA A 42 -3.96 8.07 -15.43
C ALA A 42 -5.05 7.38 -14.59
N ARG A 43 -5.81 6.47 -15.22
CA ARG A 43 -6.84 5.70 -14.51
C ARG A 43 -6.27 4.61 -13.61
N ARG A 44 -5.00 4.27 -13.79
CA ARG A 44 -4.28 3.23 -13.04
C ARG A 44 -2.85 3.69 -12.77
N LEU A 45 -2.37 3.38 -11.58
CA LEU A 45 -1.01 3.68 -11.15
C LEU A 45 -0.27 2.38 -10.83
N ARG A 46 0.80 2.11 -11.56
CA ARG A 46 1.62 0.93 -11.31
C ARG A 46 2.26 1.03 -9.93
N THR A 47 1.90 0.07 -9.07
CA THR A 47 2.24 0.04 -7.65
C THR A 47 3.01 -1.23 -7.33
N MET A 48 4.12 -1.07 -6.61
CA MET A 48 4.85 -2.16 -6.01
C MET A 48 4.45 -2.31 -4.54
N VAL A 49 4.06 -3.53 -4.16
CA VAL A 49 3.74 -3.88 -2.77
C VAL A 49 4.74 -4.95 -2.32
N PRO A 50 5.70 -4.61 -1.44
CA PRO A 50 6.54 -5.60 -0.79
C PRO A 50 5.68 -6.53 0.06
N MET A 51 5.86 -7.82 -0.11
CA MET A 51 5.14 -8.87 0.61
C MET A 51 6.14 -9.88 1.18
N THR A 52 5.76 -10.56 2.25
CA THR A 52 6.48 -11.73 2.73
C THR A 52 5.73 -12.98 2.28
N ALA A 53 6.31 -13.76 1.39
CA ALA A 53 5.76 -15.08 1.09
C ALA A 53 6.05 -16.01 2.26
N ARG A 54 5.02 -16.71 2.76
CA ARG A 54 5.25 -17.84 3.65
C ARG A 54 6.03 -18.88 2.87
N GLY A 55 7.22 -19.25 3.36
CA GLY A 55 8.03 -20.31 2.77
C GLY A 55 7.21 -21.59 2.68
N GLY A 56 7.37 -22.34 1.56
CA GLY A 56 6.77 -23.66 1.41
C GLY A 56 7.29 -24.67 2.44
N PRO A 57 6.69 -25.87 2.56
CA PRO A 57 7.15 -26.90 3.48
C PRO A 57 8.65 -27.19 3.25
N GLY A 58 9.49 -26.95 4.26
CA GLY A 58 10.94 -27.21 4.21
C GLY A 58 11.84 -25.97 4.04
N THR A 59 11.32 -24.78 3.83
CA THR A 59 12.08 -23.52 3.86
C THR A 59 11.92 -22.81 5.20
N ALA A 60 12.98 -22.82 6.01
CA ALA A 60 13.05 -21.99 7.22
C ALA A 60 13.28 -20.53 6.78
N GLY A 61 12.23 -19.71 6.77
CA GLY A 61 12.32 -18.28 6.52
C GLY A 61 11.21 -17.72 5.62
N SER A 62 10.85 -16.45 5.84
CA SER A 62 10.01 -15.68 4.93
C SER A 62 10.85 -15.21 3.75
N GLU A 63 10.54 -15.66 2.53
CA GLU A 63 11.18 -15.10 1.34
C GLU A 63 10.55 -13.73 1.03
N PRO A 64 11.36 -12.67 0.91
CA PRO A 64 10.86 -11.39 0.45
C PRO A 64 10.36 -11.53 -1.00
N THR A 65 9.14 -11.14 -1.23
CA THR A 65 8.52 -11.09 -2.56
C THR A 65 7.90 -9.72 -2.77
N SER A 66 7.57 -9.39 -4.00
CA SER A 66 6.89 -8.14 -4.31
C SER A 66 5.77 -8.43 -5.30
N ALA A 67 4.59 -7.92 -5.02
CA ALA A 67 3.51 -7.85 -6.00
C ALA A 67 3.61 -6.52 -6.75
N VAL A 68 3.49 -6.56 -8.07
CA VAL A 68 3.38 -5.36 -8.90
C VAL A 68 2.04 -5.44 -9.63
N PHE A 69 1.18 -4.48 -9.37
CA PHE A 69 -0.12 -4.39 -10.01
C PHE A 69 -0.49 -2.93 -10.31
N ASP A 70 -1.53 -2.75 -11.10
CA ASP A 70 -2.00 -1.45 -11.48
C ASP A 70 -3.13 -1.02 -10.53
N LEU A 71 -2.80 -0.19 -9.51
CA LEU A 71 -3.74 0.36 -8.56
C LEU A 71 -4.76 1.24 -9.28
N PRO A 72 -6.07 0.99 -9.14
CA PRO A 72 -7.08 1.84 -9.76
C PRO A 72 -7.15 3.20 -9.06
N VAL A 73 -6.90 4.27 -9.80
CA VAL A 73 -6.92 5.68 -9.36
C VAL A 73 -7.85 6.53 -10.24
N GLY A 74 -8.71 5.91 -11.03
CA GLY A 74 -9.74 6.57 -11.84
C GLY A 74 -11.09 6.65 -11.14
N ALA A 75 -12.10 7.26 -11.80
CA ALA A 75 -13.46 7.37 -11.28
C ALA A 75 -14.11 5.98 -11.12
N MET A 76 -14.42 5.60 -9.91
CA MET A 76 -15.19 4.40 -9.55
C MET A 76 -15.61 4.47 -8.08
N SER A 77 -16.54 3.61 -7.64
CA SER A 77 -16.90 3.53 -6.24
C SER A 77 -15.76 2.97 -5.39
N VAL A 78 -15.66 3.45 -4.13
CA VAL A 78 -14.65 2.99 -3.16
C VAL A 78 -14.72 1.47 -2.97
N ARG A 79 -15.94 0.91 -2.92
CA ARG A 79 -16.15 -0.53 -2.79
C ARG A 79 -15.52 -1.30 -3.94
N ARG A 80 -15.84 -0.96 -5.18
CA ARG A 80 -15.31 -1.61 -6.37
C ARG A 80 -13.77 -1.51 -6.41
N ARG A 81 -13.21 -0.36 -6.01
CA ARG A 81 -11.77 -0.17 -5.93
C ARG A 81 -11.12 -1.15 -4.96
N ILE A 82 -11.71 -1.34 -3.77
CA ILE A 82 -11.25 -2.29 -2.76
C ILE A 82 -11.31 -3.72 -3.31
N ASP A 83 -12.40 -4.09 -3.99
CA ASP A 83 -12.58 -5.42 -4.57
C ASP A 83 -11.55 -5.69 -5.67
N GLU A 84 -11.32 -4.74 -6.60
CA GLU A 84 -10.28 -4.88 -7.64
C GLU A 84 -8.86 -5.01 -7.05
N VAL A 85 -8.58 -4.34 -5.93
CA VAL A 85 -7.30 -4.47 -5.22
C VAL A 85 -7.20 -5.82 -4.52
N ALA A 86 -8.27 -6.32 -3.92
CA ALA A 86 -8.31 -7.64 -3.28
C ALA A 86 -8.00 -8.73 -4.31
N ASP A 87 -8.67 -8.72 -5.45
CA ASP A 87 -8.43 -9.64 -6.56
C ASP A 87 -6.98 -9.60 -7.04
N ALA A 88 -6.38 -8.41 -7.14
CA ALA A 88 -5.00 -8.24 -7.55
C ALA A 88 -3.99 -8.79 -6.53
N LEU A 89 -4.32 -8.72 -5.23
CA LEU A 89 -3.47 -9.26 -4.15
C LEU A 89 -3.62 -10.77 -3.99
N ASP A 90 -4.81 -11.32 -4.24
CA ASP A 90 -5.11 -12.75 -4.13
C ASP A 90 -4.61 -13.56 -5.33
N CYS A 91 -4.22 -12.91 -6.42
CA CYS A 91 -3.57 -13.52 -7.58
C CYS A 91 -2.03 -13.40 -7.55
N PRO A 92 -1.32 -14.00 -6.58
CA PRO A 92 0.14 -13.86 -6.45
C PRO A 92 0.94 -14.59 -7.56
N GLY A 93 0.26 -15.27 -8.48
CA GLY A 93 0.81 -16.13 -9.52
C GLY A 93 0.76 -15.56 -10.93
N GLY A 94 0.38 -14.31 -11.14
CA GLY A 94 0.38 -13.71 -12.46
C GLY A 94 1.79 -13.70 -13.09
N PRO A 95 1.92 -13.77 -14.44
CA PRO A 95 3.23 -13.89 -15.12
C PRO A 95 4.23 -12.79 -14.75
N ARG A 96 3.75 -11.65 -14.25
CA ARG A 96 4.60 -10.54 -13.80
C ARG A 96 5.22 -10.77 -12.41
N SER A 97 4.53 -11.46 -11.50
CA SER A 97 5.09 -11.80 -10.17
C SER A 97 6.14 -12.91 -10.27
N VAL A 98 5.97 -13.84 -11.18
CA VAL A 98 6.96 -14.89 -11.49
C VAL A 98 8.22 -14.26 -12.07
N ALA A 99 8.09 -13.35 -13.03
CA ALA A 99 9.23 -12.62 -13.61
C ALA A 99 9.98 -11.79 -12.56
N ALA A 100 9.28 -11.13 -11.63
CA ALA A 100 9.89 -10.37 -10.54
C ALA A 100 10.67 -11.30 -9.56
N ARG A 101 10.13 -12.47 -9.24
CA ARG A 101 10.82 -13.48 -8.39
C ARG A 101 12.09 -14.01 -9.05
N PHE A 102 12.05 -14.28 -10.36
CA PHE A 102 13.24 -14.70 -11.11
C PHE A 102 14.28 -13.59 -11.19
N ALA A 103 13.88 -12.35 -11.39
CA ALA A 103 14.77 -11.20 -11.42
C ALA A 103 15.50 -11.01 -10.08
N VAL A 104 14.78 -11.10 -8.94
CA VAL A 104 15.39 -10.98 -7.60
C VAL A 104 16.37 -12.14 -7.31
N ARG A 105 16.04 -13.37 -7.70
CA ARG A 105 16.95 -14.52 -7.53
C ARG A 105 18.18 -14.43 -8.45
N ALA A 106 18.02 -13.97 -9.68
CA ALA A 106 19.12 -13.76 -10.62
C ALA A 106 20.05 -12.62 -10.14
N LEU A 107 19.47 -11.54 -9.59
CA LEU A 107 20.21 -10.44 -8.97
C LEU A 107 21.14 -10.91 -7.85
N GLY A 108 20.68 -11.81 -6.98
CA GLY A 108 21.48 -12.33 -5.86
C GLY A 108 22.71 -13.16 -6.26
N ARG A 109 22.86 -13.51 -7.55
CA ARG A 109 24.01 -14.28 -8.08
C ARG A 109 25.01 -13.43 -8.86
N LEU A 110 24.74 -12.14 -9.05
CA LEU A 110 25.62 -11.25 -9.82
C LEU A 110 26.69 -10.60 -8.93
N PRO A 111 27.87 -10.24 -9.48
CA PRO A 111 28.86 -9.43 -8.77
C PRO A 111 28.26 -8.08 -8.34
N GLY A 112 28.64 -7.55 -7.17
CA GLY A 112 28.01 -6.41 -6.51
C GLY A 112 27.78 -5.17 -7.40
N ALA A 113 28.72 -4.83 -8.29
CA ALA A 113 28.56 -3.69 -9.21
C ALA A 113 27.46 -3.93 -10.27
N ALA A 114 27.34 -5.14 -10.80
CA ALA A 114 26.30 -5.52 -11.74
C ALA A 114 24.94 -5.63 -11.03
N GLN A 115 24.92 -6.14 -9.81
CA GLN A 115 23.76 -6.21 -8.95
C GLN A 115 23.16 -4.81 -8.69
N THR A 116 23.99 -3.83 -8.31
CA THR A 116 23.56 -2.45 -8.06
C THR A 116 22.99 -1.79 -9.31
N ARG A 117 23.63 -1.96 -10.46
CA ARG A 117 23.14 -1.39 -11.74
C ARG A 117 21.80 -2.01 -12.15
N LEU A 118 21.67 -3.32 -12.04
CA LEU A 118 20.45 -4.03 -12.40
C LEU A 118 19.31 -3.75 -11.38
N ALA A 119 19.64 -3.65 -10.09
CA ALA A 119 18.67 -3.25 -9.07
C ALA A 119 18.11 -1.85 -9.36
N ARG A 120 18.95 -0.86 -9.68
CA ARG A 120 18.51 0.48 -10.08
C ARG A 120 17.65 0.46 -11.34
N LEU A 121 17.95 -0.44 -12.28
CA LEU A 121 17.16 -0.57 -13.50
C LEU A 121 15.79 -1.17 -13.24
N VAL A 122 15.69 -2.16 -12.34
CA VAL A 122 14.45 -2.90 -12.04
C VAL A 122 13.60 -2.17 -10.98
N TYR A 123 14.22 -1.47 -10.04
CA TYR A 123 13.54 -0.74 -8.96
C TYR A 123 13.38 0.76 -9.22
N GLY A 124 13.54 1.21 -10.46
CA GLY A 124 13.37 2.62 -10.83
C GLY A 124 11.93 2.96 -11.26
N GLY A 125 11.62 4.26 -11.30
CA GLY A 125 10.32 4.82 -11.68
C GLY A 125 9.79 4.45 -13.06
N ARG A 126 10.60 3.75 -13.88
CA ARG A 126 10.17 3.16 -15.16
C ARG A 126 9.19 1.98 -14.98
N PHE A 127 9.24 1.29 -13.83
CA PHE A 127 8.45 0.08 -13.60
C PHE A 127 7.27 0.32 -12.67
N PHE A 128 7.36 1.27 -11.75
CA PHE A 128 6.29 1.65 -10.83
C PHE A 128 6.46 3.10 -10.37
N GLY A 129 5.36 3.81 -10.19
CA GLY A 129 5.35 5.19 -9.68
C GLY A 129 5.04 5.28 -8.19
N LEU A 130 4.61 4.16 -7.58
CA LEU A 130 4.21 4.07 -6.18
C LEU A 130 4.78 2.81 -5.54
N VAL A 131 5.30 2.97 -4.33
CA VAL A 131 5.59 1.86 -3.40
C VAL A 131 4.60 1.94 -2.24
N ALA A 132 3.86 0.87 -1.99
CA ALA A 132 2.95 0.80 -0.85
C ALA A 132 3.24 -0.43 0.00
N SER A 133 3.51 -0.27 1.28
CA SER A 133 3.87 -1.37 2.17
C SER A 133 2.93 -1.43 3.35
N VAL A 134 2.26 -2.57 3.53
CA VAL A 134 1.48 -2.87 4.72
C VAL A 134 2.30 -3.81 5.58
N LEU A 135 2.88 -3.26 6.64
CA LEU A 135 3.74 -3.99 7.55
C LEU A 135 2.93 -4.84 8.53
N PRO A 136 3.47 -5.98 8.98
CA PRO A 136 2.82 -6.80 9.99
C PRO A 136 2.51 -6.04 11.26
N GLU A 137 1.40 -6.39 11.91
CA GLU A 137 1.02 -5.80 13.19
C GLU A 137 2.07 -6.09 14.27
N TRP A 138 2.47 -5.07 15.01
CA TRP A 138 3.34 -5.21 16.17
C TRP A 138 2.50 -5.22 17.46
N ARG A 139 2.57 -6.31 18.20
CA ARG A 139 1.73 -6.53 19.40
C ARG A 139 2.48 -6.43 20.71
N ARG A 140 3.81 -6.27 20.68
CA ARG A 140 4.61 -6.20 21.90
C ARG A 140 4.80 -4.75 22.33
N GLU A 141 4.72 -4.51 23.63
CA GLU A 141 5.14 -3.21 24.17
C GLU A 141 6.63 -3.00 23.92
N LEU A 142 6.96 -1.81 23.43
CA LEU A 142 8.34 -1.36 23.31
C LEU A 142 8.53 -0.13 24.18
N ARG A 143 9.62 -0.12 24.93
CA ARG A 143 10.06 1.04 25.72
C ARG A 143 11.38 1.54 25.16
N LEU A 144 11.45 2.84 24.95
CA LEU A 144 12.67 3.53 24.57
C LEU A 144 13.09 4.42 25.73
N LEU A 145 14.27 4.16 26.29
CA LEU A 145 14.79 4.90 27.47
C LEU A 145 13.77 4.97 28.63
N GLY A 146 13.02 3.89 28.86
CA GLY A 146 11.99 3.80 29.92
C GLY A 146 10.61 4.33 29.52
N ALA A 147 10.48 5.14 28.47
CA ALA A 147 9.21 5.65 27.97
C ALA A 147 8.51 4.65 27.06
N LEU A 148 7.19 4.50 27.21
CA LEU A 148 6.39 3.63 26.35
C LEU A 148 6.27 4.25 24.96
N VAL A 149 6.56 3.45 23.90
CA VAL A 149 6.32 3.84 22.52
C VAL A 149 4.83 3.65 22.21
N THR A 150 4.12 4.75 22.00
CA THR A 150 2.66 4.77 21.81
C THR A 150 2.25 4.68 20.34
N SER A 151 3.09 5.08 19.39
CA SER A 151 2.84 4.98 17.95
C SER A 151 4.14 4.94 17.17
N VAL A 152 4.10 4.26 16.02
CA VAL A 152 5.21 4.19 15.06
C VAL A 152 4.68 4.51 13.68
N HIS A 153 5.41 5.34 12.94
CA HIS A 153 5.08 5.72 11.57
C HIS A 153 6.20 5.25 10.64
N PRO A 154 5.90 4.35 9.68
CA PRO A 154 6.92 3.89 8.75
C PRO A 154 7.28 5.00 7.75
N VAL A 155 8.58 5.25 7.57
CA VAL A 155 9.09 6.12 6.52
C VAL A 155 9.78 5.23 5.49
N LEU A 156 9.25 5.20 4.27
CA LEU A 156 9.80 4.41 3.18
C LEU A 156 10.70 5.30 2.31
N PRO A 157 11.93 4.87 2.00
CA PRO A 157 12.77 5.60 1.06
C PRO A 157 12.19 5.51 -0.36
N LEU A 158 12.35 6.59 -1.12
CA LEU A 158 12.02 6.61 -2.54
C LEU A 158 13.20 6.07 -3.36
N ALA A 159 12.90 5.23 -4.34
CA ALA A 159 13.87 4.87 -5.36
C ALA A 159 13.89 5.94 -6.47
N ASP A 160 14.96 5.97 -7.28
CA ASP A 160 15.13 6.95 -8.35
C ASP A 160 13.91 6.96 -9.30
N GLY A 161 13.26 8.12 -9.44
CA GLY A 161 12.10 8.32 -10.31
C GLY A 161 10.78 7.75 -9.78
N VAL A 162 10.72 7.27 -8.53
CA VAL A 162 9.48 6.89 -7.85
C VAL A 162 8.90 8.12 -7.17
N ALA A 163 7.68 8.48 -7.54
CA ALA A 163 7.05 9.71 -7.07
C ALA A 163 6.54 9.62 -5.63
N LEU A 164 6.15 8.43 -5.17
CA LEU A 164 5.41 8.28 -3.92
C LEU A 164 5.71 6.94 -3.23
N ALA A 165 5.85 6.97 -1.91
CA ALA A 165 5.86 5.78 -1.08
C ALA A 165 4.91 5.95 0.11
N VAL A 166 4.13 4.90 0.42
CA VAL A 166 3.18 4.90 1.54
C VAL A 166 3.37 3.64 2.37
N GLY A 167 3.62 3.83 3.66
CA GLY A 167 3.79 2.75 4.61
C GLY A 167 2.67 2.71 5.63
N TYR A 168 2.25 1.52 6.02
CA TYR A 168 1.24 1.27 7.06
C TYR A 168 1.81 0.32 8.11
N LEU A 169 1.69 0.67 9.39
CA LEU A 169 2.12 -0.17 10.50
C LEU A 169 1.12 -0.09 11.65
N SER A 170 0.54 -1.22 12.02
CA SER A 170 -0.29 -1.34 13.22
C SER A 170 0.60 -1.48 14.46
N TRP A 171 0.46 -0.51 15.39
CA TRP A 171 1.16 -0.47 16.67
C TRP A 171 0.14 -0.34 17.80
N GLY A 172 -0.18 -1.43 18.46
CA GLY A 172 -1.26 -1.45 19.46
C GLY A 172 -2.60 -1.02 18.84
N GLU A 173 -3.19 0.04 19.40
CA GLU A 173 -4.48 0.58 18.93
C GLU A 173 -4.35 1.58 17.78
N VAL A 174 -3.12 1.92 17.37
CA VAL A 174 -2.85 2.91 16.34
C VAL A 174 -2.31 2.24 15.07
N LEU A 175 -2.91 2.54 13.93
CA LEU A 175 -2.31 2.29 12.62
C LEU A 175 -1.60 3.58 12.18
N GLY A 176 -0.27 3.56 12.28
CA GLY A 176 0.58 4.63 11.77
C GLY A 176 0.69 4.55 10.25
N VAL A 177 0.46 5.67 9.59
CA VAL A 177 0.63 5.83 8.14
C VAL A 177 1.73 6.85 7.89
N GLY A 178 2.73 6.46 7.11
CA GLY A 178 3.78 7.34 6.62
C GLY A 178 3.62 7.55 5.12
N VAL A 179 3.63 8.81 4.69
CA VAL A 179 3.59 9.21 3.29
C VAL A 179 4.90 9.92 2.97
N THR A 180 5.59 9.48 1.93
CA THR A 180 6.83 10.08 1.44
C THR A 180 6.64 10.42 -0.03
N GLY A 181 6.69 11.69 -0.39
CA GLY A 181 6.57 12.19 -1.75
C GLY A 181 7.90 12.77 -2.26
N ASP A 182 8.20 12.58 -3.53
CA ASP A 182 9.23 13.34 -4.21
C ASP A 182 8.75 14.78 -4.44
N SER A 183 9.51 15.76 -4.01
CA SER A 183 9.08 17.17 -4.04
C SER A 183 8.83 17.71 -5.46
N ALA A 184 9.43 17.12 -6.48
CA ALA A 184 9.24 17.52 -7.88
C ALA A 184 8.11 16.74 -8.56
N LEU A 185 7.95 15.44 -8.24
CA LEU A 185 6.97 14.56 -8.88
C LEU A 185 5.64 14.49 -8.14
N PHE A 186 5.66 14.62 -6.81
CA PHE A 186 4.50 14.57 -5.93
C PHE A 186 4.65 15.53 -4.74
N PRO A 187 4.50 16.85 -4.97
CA PRO A 187 4.81 17.88 -3.97
C PRO A 187 3.84 17.95 -2.79
N ASP A 188 2.61 17.43 -2.95
CA ASP A 188 1.54 17.52 -1.94
C ASP A 188 1.30 16.17 -1.23
N ALA A 189 2.28 15.72 -0.48
CA ALA A 189 2.19 14.50 0.33
C ALA A 189 1.25 14.69 1.55
N ASP A 190 1.16 15.89 2.10
CA ASP A 190 0.29 16.21 3.22
C ASP A 190 -1.19 16.17 2.80
N GLY A 191 -1.54 16.75 1.66
CA GLY A 191 -2.88 16.66 1.10
C GLY A 191 -3.32 15.22 0.81
N LEU A 192 -2.41 14.33 0.40
CA LEU A 192 -2.72 12.90 0.27
C LEU A 192 -3.02 12.26 1.63
N ALA A 193 -2.27 12.61 2.65
CA ALA A 193 -2.46 12.10 4.00
C ALA A 193 -3.83 12.53 4.56
N ASP A 194 -4.23 13.78 4.35
CA ASP A 194 -5.53 14.31 4.76
C ASP A 194 -6.69 13.66 3.97
N ASN A 195 -6.54 13.50 2.66
CA ASN A 195 -7.51 12.79 1.83
C ASN A 195 -7.69 11.33 2.30
N LEU A 196 -6.62 10.64 2.67
CA LEU A 196 -6.68 9.27 3.17
C LEU A 196 -7.50 9.18 4.47
N LEU A 197 -7.30 10.13 5.40
CA LEU A 197 -8.09 10.23 6.63
C LEU A 197 -9.57 10.49 6.33
N GLY A 198 -9.85 11.44 5.43
CA GLY A 198 -11.22 11.78 5.02
C GLY A 198 -11.97 10.59 4.41
N VAL A 199 -11.33 9.91 3.45
CA VAL A 199 -11.91 8.72 2.81
C VAL A 199 -12.20 7.61 3.82
N PHE A 200 -11.28 7.37 4.75
CA PHE A 200 -11.51 6.36 5.80
C PHE A 200 -12.67 6.75 6.72
N ALA A 201 -12.74 8.00 7.15
CA ALA A 201 -13.80 8.49 8.05
C ALA A 201 -15.18 8.39 7.39
N GLU A 202 -15.31 8.75 6.12
CA GLU A 202 -16.54 8.60 5.34
C GLU A 202 -16.97 7.14 5.24
N LEU A 203 -16.06 6.25 4.82
CA LEU A 203 -16.35 4.82 4.68
C LEU A 203 -16.75 4.18 6.03
N ALA A 204 -16.03 4.51 7.10
CA ALA A 204 -16.35 4.03 8.44
C ALA A 204 -17.72 4.54 8.94
N GLY A 205 -18.06 5.80 8.61
CA GLY A 205 -19.36 6.41 8.87
C GLY A 205 -20.50 5.69 8.15
N ASP A 206 -20.36 5.47 6.85
CA ASP A 206 -21.36 4.76 6.03
C ASP A 206 -21.60 3.32 6.53
N ILE A 207 -20.55 2.63 6.93
CA ILE A 207 -20.65 1.27 7.50
C ILE A 207 -21.36 1.28 8.87
N ARG A 208 -21.13 2.29 9.73
CA ARG A 208 -21.83 2.42 11.02
C ARG A 208 -23.32 2.65 10.84
N ILE A 209 -23.70 3.44 9.83
CA ILE A 209 -25.11 3.80 9.54
C ILE A 209 -25.84 2.68 8.77
N GLY A 210 -25.14 1.61 8.38
CA GLY A 210 -25.74 0.48 7.65
C GLY A 210 -25.95 0.73 6.14
N ARG A 211 -25.39 1.80 5.59
CA ARG A 211 -25.47 2.16 4.15
C ARG A 211 -24.60 1.34 3.22
N THR A 212 -24.23 0.15 3.62
CA THR A 212 -23.31 -0.73 2.86
C THR A 212 -23.82 -1.06 1.44
N GLY A 213 -25.13 -0.98 1.21
CA GLY A 213 -25.73 -1.21 -0.10
C GLY A 213 -25.63 -0.01 -1.07
N GLU A 214 -25.51 1.22 -0.57
CA GLU A 214 -25.39 2.44 -1.40
C GLU A 214 -23.97 2.70 -1.92
N LEU A 215 -22.95 2.06 -1.32
CA LEU A 215 -21.56 2.20 -1.76
C LEU A 215 -21.30 1.61 -3.16
N ALA A 216 -22.22 0.78 -3.67
CA ALA A 216 -22.15 0.22 -5.02
C ALA A 216 -22.65 1.17 -6.12
N GLY A 217 -23.39 2.23 -5.78
CA GLY A 217 -24.17 3.04 -6.71
C GLY A 217 -23.73 4.50 -6.90
N ARG A 218 -22.71 4.99 -6.22
CA ARG A 218 -22.18 6.35 -6.48
C ARG A 218 -21.06 6.30 -7.53
N LEU A 219 -21.46 6.56 -8.76
CA LEU A 219 -20.60 6.90 -9.91
C LEU A 219 -20.05 8.32 -9.76
#